data_21eab808d0a54d1e002dc056d996d82a
#
_entry.id   21eab808d0a54d1e002dc056d996d82a
#
_cell.length_a   1.000
_cell.length_b   1.000
_cell.length_c   1.000
_cell.angle_alpha   90.00
_cell.angle_beta   90.00
_cell.angle_gamma   90.00
#
_symmetry.space_group_name_H-M   'P 1'
#
loop_
_entity.id
_entity.type
_entity.pdbx_description
1 polymer ?
#
loop_
_entity_poly.entity_id
_entity_poly.type
_entity_poly.pdbx_seq_one_letter_code
_entity_poly.pdbx_strand_id
1 'polypeptide(L)'
;AQNRLSWNNYIVWLPCRAPDGSFFRQKGLIPMSRDVSVGYLNLTTGGILKQAFKCLGDRYGWGGMLESRDCSSYIREVYRCFGWILPRNTTGQLQMPVRKIELAGRCCSEKEQILRALEPGTLLYFPGHVMMYLGYENDNFYVINDVSRLVKEGETMPVRVRSVIVNTLAVRRPNLRTWMEELTLALIPWET
;
A
#
# COMPACT_ATOMS: atom_id res chain seq x y z
N ALA A 1 8.15 -5.51 -24.59
CA ALA A 1 9.14 -4.41 -24.65
C ALA A 1 10.42 -4.94 -25.31
N GLN A 2 10.83 -4.38 -26.44
CA GLN A 2 12.16 -4.68 -26.99
C GLN A 2 13.18 -3.89 -26.18
N ASN A 3 14.15 -4.57 -25.58
CA ASN A 3 15.29 -3.99 -24.87
C ASN A 3 16.24 -3.27 -25.85
N ARG A 4 15.77 -2.19 -26.44
CA ARG A 4 16.64 -1.31 -27.21
C ARG A 4 17.03 -0.14 -26.33
N LEU A 5 18.31 -0.03 -26.06
CA LEU A 5 18.91 1.07 -25.33
C LEU A 5 19.17 2.24 -26.29
N SER A 6 18.88 3.45 -25.86
CA SER A 6 19.48 4.66 -26.40
C SER A 6 20.42 5.19 -25.32
N TRP A 7 21.63 5.57 -25.62
CA TRP A 7 22.69 6.07 -24.72
C TRP A 7 22.45 5.88 -23.20
N ASN A 8 21.41 6.46 -22.62
CA ASN A 8 21.04 6.38 -21.19
C ASN A 8 19.54 6.23 -20.97
N ASN A 9 18.80 5.72 -21.97
CA ASN A 9 17.34 5.52 -21.88
C ASN A 9 16.93 4.13 -22.39
N TYR A 10 15.89 3.56 -21.79
CA TYR A 10 15.14 2.46 -22.36
C TYR A 10 14.19 3.00 -23.42
N ILE A 11 14.13 2.36 -24.58
CA ILE A 11 13.14 2.68 -25.61
C ILE A 11 11.94 1.75 -25.42
N VAL A 12 10.75 2.35 -25.17
CA VAL A 12 9.51 1.62 -24.96
C VAL A 12 8.45 2.03 -25.98
N TRP A 13 7.52 1.13 -26.27
CA TRP A 13 6.34 1.49 -27.05
C TRP A 13 5.22 1.92 -26.12
N LEU A 14 4.76 3.16 -26.28
CA LEU A 14 3.64 3.73 -25.53
C LEU A 14 2.36 3.57 -26.34
N PRO A 15 1.25 3.12 -25.71
CA PRO A 15 -0.08 3.19 -26.31
C PRO A 15 -0.52 4.66 -26.30
N CYS A 16 -0.87 5.18 -27.46
CA CYS A 16 -1.31 6.56 -27.64
C CYS A 16 -2.68 6.59 -28.31
N ARG A 17 -3.41 7.69 -28.11
CA ARG A 17 -4.67 8.00 -28.76
C ARG A 17 -4.50 9.21 -29.67
N ALA A 18 -4.87 9.06 -30.96
CA ALA A 18 -4.88 10.14 -31.93
C ALA A 18 -6.07 11.11 -31.68
N PRO A 19 -6.05 12.33 -32.26
CA PRO A 19 -7.15 13.28 -32.10
C PRO A 19 -8.52 12.76 -32.57
N ASP A 20 -8.52 11.86 -33.56
CA ASP A 20 -9.73 11.19 -34.07
C ASP A 20 -10.19 10.02 -33.17
N GLY A 21 -9.48 9.75 -32.08
CA GLY A 21 -9.76 8.66 -31.12
C GLY A 21 -9.15 7.32 -31.48
N SER A 22 -8.48 7.18 -32.63
CA SER A 22 -7.84 5.92 -33.04
C SER A 22 -6.61 5.60 -32.18
N PHE A 23 -6.29 4.30 -32.09
CA PHE A 23 -5.11 3.80 -31.38
C PHE A 23 -3.88 3.84 -32.29
N PHE A 24 -2.76 4.34 -31.74
CA PHE A 24 -1.44 4.17 -32.34
C PHE A 24 -0.37 3.91 -31.27
N ARG A 25 0.82 3.49 -31.70
CA ARG A 25 1.96 3.30 -30.82
C ARG A 25 3.04 4.32 -31.14
N GLN A 26 3.57 4.94 -30.10
CA GLN A 26 4.69 5.88 -30.21
C GLN A 26 5.87 5.39 -29.38
N LYS A 27 7.09 5.62 -29.86
CA LYS A 27 8.29 5.38 -29.07
C LYS A 27 8.40 6.41 -27.95
N GLY A 28 8.58 5.95 -26.71
CA GLY A 28 8.90 6.76 -25.55
C GLY A 28 10.27 6.41 -25.00
N LEU A 29 10.86 7.33 -24.23
CA LEU A 29 12.13 7.16 -23.56
C LEU A 29 11.90 7.12 -22.06
N ILE A 30 12.44 6.10 -21.38
CA ILE A 30 12.49 6.01 -19.93
C ILE A 30 13.94 6.09 -19.50
N PRO A 31 14.36 7.10 -18.72
CA PRO A 31 15.73 7.19 -18.23
C PRO A 31 16.18 5.92 -17.49
N MET A 32 17.39 5.44 -17.74
CA MET A 32 17.94 4.26 -17.08
C MET A 32 18.13 4.45 -15.56
N SER A 33 18.08 5.68 -15.09
CA SER A 33 18.04 6.03 -13.65
C SER A 33 16.69 5.66 -12.99
N ARG A 34 15.65 5.36 -13.78
CA ARG A 34 14.37 4.88 -13.26
C ARG A 34 14.43 3.37 -13.03
N ASP A 35 13.81 2.95 -11.94
CA ASP A 35 13.67 1.54 -11.61
C ASP A 35 12.61 0.90 -12.52
N VAL A 36 13.06 0.09 -13.46
CA VAL A 36 12.21 -0.50 -14.51
C VAL A 36 12.38 -2.02 -14.50
N SER A 37 11.28 -2.73 -14.61
CA SER A 37 11.23 -4.19 -14.80
C SER A 37 10.50 -4.54 -16.10
N VAL A 38 10.94 -5.58 -16.78
CA VAL A 38 10.21 -6.19 -17.89
C VAL A 38 9.26 -7.25 -17.32
N GLY A 39 7.96 -6.97 -17.38
CA GLY A 39 6.93 -7.79 -16.75
C GLY A 39 6.76 -7.47 -15.26
N TYR A 40 6.02 -8.34 -14.59
CA TYR A 40 5.79 -8.21 -13.14
C TYR A 40 6.99 -8.72 -12.34
N LEU A 41 7.17 -8.17 -11.16
CA LEU A 41 8.15 -8.66 -10.20
C LEU A 41 7.70 -10.00 -9.60
N ASN A 42 8.65 -10.82 -9.17
CA ASN A 42 8.34 -12.03 -8.41
C ASN A 42 7.72 -11.64 -7.06
N LEU A 43 6.57 -12.25 -6.75
CA LEU A 43 5.87 -12.03 -5.49
C LEU A 43 6.66 -12.69 -4.36
N THR A 44 7.28 -11.88 -3.53
CA THR A 44 7.98 -12.28 -2.31
C THR A 44 7.75 -11.24 -1.24
N THR A 45 7.74 -11.62 0.02
CA THR A 45 7.61 -10.70 1.16
C THR A 45 8.62 -9.56 1.08
N GLY A 46 9.91 -9.86 0.87
CA GLY A 46 10.94 -8.84 0.73
C GLY A 46 10.74 -7.92 -0.48
N GLY A 47 10.23 -8.48 -1.60
CA GLY A 47 9.88 -7.70 -2.79
C GLY A 47 8.75 -6.71 -2.51
N ILE A 48 7.66 -7.16 -1.84
CA ILE A 48 6.52 -6.33 -1.46
C ILE A 48 6.99 -5.17 -0.56
N LEU A 49 7.73 -5.48 0.49
CA LEU A 49 8.26 -4.46 1.42
C LEU A 49 9.16 -3.47 0.70
N LYS A 50 10.08 -3.94 -0.15
CA LYS A 50 10.95 -3.07 -0.95
C LYS A 50 10.15 -2.08 -1.80
N GLN A 51 9.08 -2.51 -2.46
CA GLN A 51 8.24 -1.60 -3.24
C GLN A 51 7.47 -0.64 -2.34
N ALA A 52 6.95 -1.10 -1.20
CA ALA A 52 6.27 -0.26 -0.24
C ALA A 52 7.17 0.87 0.29
N PHE A 53 8.40 0.55 0.69
CA PHE A 53 9.37 1.52 1.22
C PHE A 53 9.87 2.54 0.19
N LYS A 54 9.82 2.26 -1.12
CA LYS A 54 10.14 3.26 -2.16
C LYS A 54 9.23 4.48 -2.14
N CYS A 55 8.04 4.35 -1.60
CA CYS A 55 7.07 5.43 -1.48
C CYS A 55 7.15 6.17 -0.13
N LEU A 56 8.09 5.80 0.76
CA LEU A 56 8.21 6.42 2.07
C LEU A 56 8.43 7.94 1.94
N GLY A 57 7.57 8.73 2.61
CA GLY A 57 7.58 10.19 2.52
C GLY A 57 6.79 10.77 1.34
N ASP A 58 6.29 9.95 0.41
CA ASP A 58 5.43 10.41 -0.67
C ASP A 58 4.16 11.05 -0.12
N ARG A 59 3.67 12.07 -0.83
CA ARG A 59 2.57 12.90 -0.37
C ARG A 59 1.22 12.20 -0.47
N TYR A 60 0.42 12.28 0.58
CA TYR A 60 -0.97 11.85 0.59
C TYR A 60 -1.86 12.77 -0.25
N GLY A 61 -2.71 12.20 -1.11
CA GLY A 61 -3.74 12.89 -1.86
C GLY A 61 -5.04 12.08 -1.91
N TRP A 62 -6.05 12.54 -1.17
CA TRP A 62 -7.35 11.88 -1.11
C TRP A 62 -7.97 11.74 -2.51
N GLY A 63 -8.38 10.51 -2.86
CA GLY A 63 -8.97 10.22 -4.16
C GLY A 63 -8.01 10.36 -5.37
N GLY A 64 -6.70 10.55 -5.15
CA GLY A 64 -5.71 10.78 -6.20
C GLY A 64 -5.48 12.25 -6.54
N MET A 65 -5.91 13.17 -5.65
CA MET A 65 -5.68 14.60 -5.82
C MET A 65 -4.19 14.91 -5.98
N LEU A 66 -3.86 15.85 -6.86
CA LEU A 66 -2.49 16.29 -7.14
C LEU A 66 -1.55 15.15 -7.59
N GLU A 67 -2.10 14.17 -8.32
CA GLU A 67 -1.37 12.97 -8.77
C GLU A 67 -0.73 12.16 -7.63
N SER A 68 -1.25 12.35 -6.41
CA SER A 68 -0.80 11.64 -5.21
C SER A 68 -1.66 10.40 -4.95
N ARG A 69 -1.30 9.65 -3.92
CA ARG A 69 -2.00 8.44 -3.47
C ARG A 69 -2.81 8.72 -2.21
N ASP A 70 -3.82 7.90 -1.99
CA ASP A 70 -4.43 7.67 -0.68
C ASP A 70 -4.06 6.27 -0.16
N CYS A 71 -4.51 5.91 1.03
CA CYS A 71 -4.17 4.63 1.67
C CYS A 71 -4.42 3.43 0.75
N SER A 72 -5.57 3.36 0.09
CA SER A 72 -5.95 2.22 -0.75
C SER A 72 -5.25 2.21 -2.11
N SER A 73 -5.02 3.36 -2.74
CA SER A 73 -4.28 3.43 -3.99
C SER A 73 -2.78 3.16 -3.80
N TYR A 74 -2.20 3.60 -2.68
CA TYR A 74 -0.83 3.25 -2.31
C TYR A 74 -0.65 1.73 -2.26
N ILE A 75 -1.48 1.04 -1.48
CA ILE A 75 -1.45 -0.43 -1.39
C ILE A 75 -1.66 -1.07 -2.76
N ARG A 76 -2.66 -0.61 -3.53
CA ARG A 76 -2.94 -1.11 -4.88
C ARG A 76 -1.73 -0.99 -5.80
N GLU A 77 -1.01 0.11 -5.79
CA GLU A 77 0.15 0.32 -6.65
C GLU A 77 1.33 -0.56 -6.25
N VAL A 78 1.57 -0.77 -4.97
CA VAL A 78 2.58 -1.71 -4.49
C VAL A 78 2.29 -3.12 -5.03
N TYR A 79 1.07 -3.64 -4.86
CA TYR A 79 0.71 -4.97 -5.32
C TYR A 79 0.65 -5.10 -6.83
N ARG A 80 0.33 -4.01 -7.53
CA ARG A 80 0.34 -3.97 -9.01
C ARG A 80 1.72 -4.27 -9.59
N CYS A 81 2.81 -3.96 -8.90
CA CYS A 81 4.16 -4.32 -9.33
C CYS A 81 4.36 -5.84 -9.48
N PHE A 82 3.55 -6.63 -8.79
CA PHE A 82 3.57 -8.10 -8.78
C PHE A 82 2.44 -8.74 -9.60
N GLY A 83 1.69 -7.93 -10.38
CA GLY A 83 0.56 -8.40 -11.19
C GLY A 83 -0.76 -8.53 -10.43
N TRP A 84 -0.81 -8.18 -9.15
CA TRP A 84 -2.04 -8.20 -8.35
C TRP A 84 -2.78 -6.87 -8.46
N ILE A 85 -3.92 -6.90 -9.13
CA ILE A 85 -4.73 -5.71 -9.36
C ILE A 85 -5.82 -5.61 -8.30
N LEU A 86 -5.50 -4.96 -7.20
CA LEU A 86 -6.47 -4.71 -6.13
C LEU A 86 -7.52 -3.66 -6.56
N PRO A 87 -8.76 -3.74 -6.04
CA PRO A 87 -9.76 -2.70 -6.24
C PRO A 87 -9.29 -1.32 -5.77
N ARG A 88 -9.88 -0.26 -6.35
CA ARG A 88 -9.43 1.12 -6.11
C ARG A 88 -9.60 1.58 -4.66
N ASN A 89 -10.62 1.14 -3.98
CA ASN A 89 -10.97 1.58 -2.63
C ASN A 89 -11.04 0.43 -1.63
N THR A 90 -11.02 0.76 -0.34
CA THR A 90 -11.08 -0.22 0.75
C THR A 90 -12.32 -1.10 0.70
N THR A 91 -13.47 -0.56 0.33
CA THR A 91 -14.72 -1.35 0.23
C THR A 91 -14.58 -2.47 -0.78
N GLY A 92 -14.07 -2.17 -1.98
CA GLY A 92 -13.81 -3.18 -3.01
C GLY A 92 -12.73 -4.17 -2.59
N GLN A 93 -11.66 -3.70 -1.93
CA GLN A 93 -10.60 -4.57 -1.43
C GLN A 93 -11.11 -5.58 -0.40
N LEU A 94 -12.02 -5.17 0.48
CA LEU A 94 -12.66 -6.05 1.47
C LEU A 94 -13.56 -7.13 0.83
N GLN A 95 -14.00 -6.94 -0.41
CA GLN A 95 -14.84 -7.91 -1.16
C GLN A 95 -14.01 -8.92 -1.97
N MET A 96 -12.69 -8.82 -2.00
CA MET A 96 -11.84 -9.75 -2.75
C MET A 96 -12.02 -11.19 -2.22
N PRO A 97 -12.02 -12.20 -3.13
CA PRO A 97 -12.13 -13.61 -2.77
C PRO A 97 -10.76 -14.18 -2.32
N VAL A 98 -10.18 -13.61 -1.28
CA VAL A 98 -8.89 -14.00 -0.70
C VAL A 98 -9.06 -14.29 0.79
N ARG A 99 -8.08 -14.93 1.40
CA ARG A 99 -8.13 -15.25 2.83
C ARG A 99 -8.27 -14.00 3.69
N LYS A 100 -9.22 -14.04 4.60
CA LYS A 100 -9.53 -12.99 5.57
C LYS A 100 -9.56 -13.53 6.98
N ILE A 101 -9.11 -12.74 7.92
CA ILE A 101 -9.15 -13.05 9.34
C ILE A 101 -9.89 -11.92 10.04
N GLU A 102 -11.05 -12.23 10.61
CA GLU A 102 -11.85 -11.27 11.35
C GLU A 102 -11.15 -10.86 12.66
N LEU A 103 -11.02 -9.57 12.85
CA LEU A 103 -10.44 -8.95 14.04
C LEU A 103 -11.47 -8.10 14.81
N ALA A 104 -12.62 -7.83 14.17
CA ALA A 104 -13.70 -7.09 14.82
C ALA A 104 -14.21 -7.84 16.07
N GLY A 105 -14.45 -7.10 17.15
CA GLY A 105 -14.96 -7.67 18.41
C GLY A 105 -13.94 -8.42 19.25
N ARG A 106 -12.72 -8.68 18.74
CA ARG A 106 -11.64 -9.30 19.52
C ARG A 106 -10.97 -8.33 20.45
N CYS A 107 -10.51 -8.78 21.60
CA CYS A 107 -9.68 -7.99 22.49
C CYS A 107 -8.26 -7.79 21.91
N CYS A 108 -7.50 -6.81 22.42
CA CYS A 108 -6.16 -6.52 21.92
C CYS A 108 -5.22 -7.73 21.98
N SER A 109 -5.24 -8.48 23.07
CA SER A 109 -4.38 -9.68 23.23
C SER A 109 -4.66 -10.76 22.19
N GLU A 110 -5.92 -10.97 21.81
CA GLU A 110 -6.27 -11.91 20.73
C GLU A 110 -5.79 -11.40 19.37
N LYS A 111 -5.95 -10.08 19.10
CA LYS A 111 -5.43 -9.47 17.89
C LYS A 111 -3.92 -9.58 17.79
N GLU A 112 -3.20 -9.33 18.88
CA GLU A 112 -1.75 -9.49 18.96
C GLU A 112 -1.30 -10.91 18.66
N GLN A 113 -1.95 -11.90 19.22
CA GLN A 113 -1.64 -13.33 18.93
C GLN A 113 -1.81 -13.63 17.43
N ILE A 114 -2.89 -13.13 16.81
CA ILE A 114 -3.13 -13.30 15.38
C ILE A 114 -2.04 -12.59 14.57
N LEU A 115 -1.73 -11.32 14.88
CA LEU A 115 -0.76 -10.53 14.15
C LEU A 115 0.66 -11.11 14.22
N ARG A 116 1.05 -11.72 15.36
CA ARG A 116 2.35 -12.40 15.50
C ARG A 116 2.53 -13.57 14.52
N ALA A 117 1.42 -14.17 14.08
CA ALA A 117 1.43 -15.29 13.13
C ALA A 117 1.31 -14.85 11.67
N LEU A 118 1.07 -13.56 11.42
CA LEU A 118 0.92 -13.02 10.05
C LEU A 118 2.28 -12.67 9.44
N GLU A 119 2.39 -12.92 8.14
CA GLU A 119 3.55 -12.48 7.37
C GLU A 119 3.50 -10.98 7.05
N PRO A 120 4.66 -10.31 7.01
CA PRO A 120 4.76 -8.94 6.49
C PRO A 120 4.23 -8.86 5.06
N GLY A 121 3.54 -7.77 4.74
CA GLY A 121 2.79 -7.60 3.50
C GLY A 121 1.28 -7.82 3.68
N THR A 122 0.84 -8.57 4.70
CA THR A 122 -0.59 -8.68 5.03
C THR A 122 -1.24 -7.31 5.16
N LEU A 123 -2.46 -7.16 4.65
CA LEU A 123 -3.21 -5.91 4.71
C LEU A 123 -4.10 -5.87 5.94
N LEU A 124 -3.98 -4.82 6.73
CA LEU A 124 -4.80 -4.59 7.93
C LEU A 124 -5.78 -3.46 7.67
N TYR A 125 -7.01 -3.64 8.13
CA TYR A 125 -8.11 -2.70 7.92
C TYR A 125 -8.76 -2.27 9.22
N PHE A 126 -9.15 -1.01 9.25
CA PHE A 126 -10.20 -0.48 10.11
C PHE A 126 -11.11 0.46 9.30
N PRO A 127 -12.29 0.88 9.79
CA PRO A 127 -13.23 1.68 9.01
C PRO A 127 -12.59 2.92 8.38
N GLY A 128 -12.54 2.94 7.04
CA GLY A 128 -12.02 4.05 6.23
C GLY A 128 -10.51 4.05 6.02
N HIS A 129 -9.76 3.00 6.41
CA HIS A 129 -8.32 2.96 6.23
C HIS A 129 -7.79 1.55 5.96
N VAL A 130 -6.70 1.48 5.22
CA VAL A 130 -5.91 0.26 4.99
C VAL A 130 -4.43 0.56 5.18
N MET A 131 -3.71 -0.40 5.74
CA MET A 131 -2.27 -0.36 5.97
C MET A 131 -1.64 -1.71 5.67
N MET A 132 -0.35 -1.74 5.38
CA MET A 132 0.43 -2.96 5.20
C MET A 132 1.17 -3.29 6.49
N TYR A 133 1.00 -4.51 6.97
CA TYR A 133 1.72 -5.03 8.12
C TYR A 133 3.19 -5.26 7.78
N LEU A 134 4.09 -4.82 8.65
CA LEU A 134 5.55 -4.98 8.50
C LEU A 134 6.14 -6.03 9.41
N GLY A 135 5.43 -6.39 10.47
CA GLY A 135 5.91 -7.35 11.45
C GLY A 135 5.85 -6.82 12.89
N TYR A 136 6.44 -7.60 13.77
CA TYR A 136 6.47 -7.37 15.21
C TYR A 136 7.91 -7.37 15.69
N GLU A 137 8.30 -6.35 16.45
CA GLU A 137 9.63 -6.23 17.05
C GLU A 137 9.57 -5.37 18.33
N ASN A 138 10.29 -5.76 19.37
CA ASN A 138 10.39 -5.00 20.63
C ASN A 138 9.03 -4.58 21.19
N ASP A 139 8.09 -5.51 21.30
CA ASP A 139 6.72 -5.32 21.75
C ASP A 139 5.86 -4.35 20.93
N ASN A 140 6.29 -4.04 19.72
CA ASN A 140 5.57 -3.17 18.80
C ASN A 140 5.17 -3.87 17.51
N PHE A 141 3.96 -3.61 17.05
CA PHE A 141 3.44 -4.02 15.74
C PHE A 141 3.57 -2.86 14.77
N TYR A 142 4.36 -3.05 13.72
CA TYR A 142 4.68 -2.00 12.75
C TYR A 142 3.84 -2.13 11.49
N VAL A 143 3.45 -1.00 10.95
CA VAL A 143 2.73 -0.87 9.67
C VAL A 143 3.32 0.24 8.82
N ILE A 144 3.23 0.10 7.50
CA ILE A 144 3.47 1.18 6.55
C ILE A 144 2.15 1.53 5.87
N ASN A 145 1.88 2.81 5.74
CA ASN A 145 0.61 3.27 5.17
C ASN A 145 0.70 4.73 4.70
N ASP A 146 -0.18 5.11 3.80
CA ASP A 146 -0.36 6.49 3.39
C ASP A 146 -1.51 7.11 4.18
N VAL A 147 -1.20 8.08 5.04
CA VAL A 147 -2.13 8.61 6.03
C VAL A 147 -2.18 10.13 6.06
N SER A 148 -3.38 10.69 6.21
CA SER A 148 -3.56 12.14 6.27
C SER A 148 -3.34 12.72 7.66
N ARG A 149 -3.74 12.01 8.72
CA ARG A 149 -3.62 12.43 10.13
C ARG A 149 -3.68 11.24 11.07
N LEU A 150 -3.05 11.38 12.22
CA LEU A 150 -3.15 10.45 13.36
C LEU A 150 -2.94 11.21 14.67
N VAL A 151 -3.19 10.57 15.80
CA VAL A 151 -2.82 11.04 17.14
C VAL A 151 -1.64 10.20 17.60
N LYS A 152 -0.53 10.84 17.97
CA LYS A 152 0.65 10.12 18.45
C LYS A 152 0.38 9.44 19.79
N GLU A 153 1.15 8.41 20.08
CA GLU A 153 1.10 7.76 21.37
C GLU A 153 1.38 8.78 22.51
N GLY A 154 0.57 8.69 23.57
CA GLY A 154 0.66 9.65 24.72
C GLY A 154 0.06 11.03 24.44
N GLU A 155 -0.29 11.36 23.19
CA GLU A 155 -0.92 12.63 22.83
C GLU A 155 -2.45 12.50 22.71
N THR A 156 -3.15 13.64 22.71
CA THR A 156 -4.62 13.71 22.51
C THR A 156 -5.00 14.50 21.27
N MET A 157 -4.08 15.29 20.73
CA MET A 157 -4.33 16.15 19.56
C MET A 157 -3.85 15.49 18.29
N PRO A 158 -4.68 15.49 17.23
CA PRO A 158 -4.28 14.93 15.94
C PRO A 158 -3.23 15.79 15.24
N VAL A 159 -2.21 15.14 14.71
CA VAL A 159 -1.21 15.77 13.84
C VAL A 159 -1.51 15.46 12.37
N ARG A 160 -1.31 16.45 11.51
CA ARG A 160 -1.39 16.27 10.05
C ARG A 160 -0.08 15.67 9.57
N VAL A 161 -0.15 14.46 9.04
CA VAL A 161 0.99 13.73 8.46
C VAL A 161 1.06 13.94 6.95
N ARG A 162 0.01 13.56 6.23
CA ARG A 162 -0.15 13.69 4.77
C ARG A 162 0.98 13.05 3.96
N SER A 163 1.41 11.88 4.36
CA SER A 163 2.46 11.13 3.66
C SER A 163 2.43 9.64 3.97
N VAL A 164 3.17 8.89 3.17
CA VAL A 164 3.50 7.51 3.46
C VAL A 164 4.48 7.47 4.63
N ILE A 165 4.11 6.78 5.70
CA ILE A 165 4.92 6.64 6.92
C ILE A 165 4.92 5.21 7.44
N VAL A 166 5.91 4.93 8.27
CA VAL A 166 5.92 3.79 9.19
C VAL A 166 5.48 4.27 10.57
N ASN A 167 4.57 3.54 11.19
CA ASN A 167 4.16 3.77 12.57
C ASN A 167 3.80 2.44 13.25
N THR A 168 3.65 2.48 14.57
CA THR A 168 3.14 1.34 15.34
C THR A 168 1.62 1.36 15.38
N LEU A 169 1.01 0.23 15.76
CA LEU A 169 -0.44 0.17 16.03
C LEU A 169 -0.84 0.82 17.37
N ALA A 170 0.12 1.35 18.12
CA ALA A 170 -0.13 2.12 19.36
C ALA A 170 -0.59 3.56 19.09
N VAL A 171 -0.33 4.10 17.89
CA VAL A 171 -0.90 5.41 17.50
C VAL A 171 -2.42 5.37 17.54
N ARG A 172 -3.06 6.54 17.68
CA ARG A 172 -4.50 6.63 17.92
C ARG A 172 -5.24 7.33 16.79
N ARG A 173 -6.52 7.08 16.71
CA ARG A 173 -7.48 7.86 15.92
C ARG A 173 -7.93 9.11 16.69
N PRO A 174 -8.63 10.06 16.04
CA PRO A 174 -9.18 11.23 16.74
C PRO A 174 -10.16 10.90 17.89
N ASN A 175 -10.73 9.69 17.91
CA ASN A 175 -11.55 9.16 19.01
C ASN A 175 -10.70 8.61 20.17
N LEU A 176 -9.38 8.79 20.12
CA LEU A 176 -8.37 8.37 21.11
C LEU A 176 -8.20 6.84 21.26
N ARG A 177 -8.92 6.04 20.48
CA ARG A 177 -8.69 4.59 20.44
C ARG A 177 -7.43 4.30 19.62
N THR A 178 -6.66 3.31 20.06
CA THR A 178 -5.47 2.86 19.33
C THR A 178 -5.86 2.22 17.99
N TRP A 179 -4.92 2.20 17.05
CA TRP A 179 -5.16 1.50 15.80
C TRP A 179 -5.33 0.00 16.02
N MET A 180 -4.63 -0.58 17.03
CA MET A 180 -4.83 -1.97 17.42
C MET A 180 -6.30 -2.26 17.83
N GLU A 181 -6.89 -1.40 18.68
CA GLU A 181 -8.30 -1.53 19.07
C GLU A 181 -9.25 -1.42 17.88
N GLU A 182 -8.95 -0.54 16.93
CA GLU A 182 -9.79 -0.24 15.76
C GLU A 182 -9.70 -1.28 14.64
N LEU A 183 -8.67 -2.17 14.63
CA LEU A 183 -8.55 -3.22 13.60
C LEU A 183 -9.80 -4.08 13.53
N THR A 184 -10.31 -4.23 12.31
CA THR A 184 -11.50 -5.03 12.02
C THR A 184 -11.20 -6.27 11.18
N LEU A 185 -10.18 -6.22 10.32
CA LEU A 185 -9.86 -7.31 9.40
C LEU A 185 -8.37 -7.34 9.05
N ALA A 186 -7.82 -8.55 8.91
CA ALA A 186 -6.59 -8.81 8.20
C ALA A 186 -6.91 -9.55 6.89
N LEU A 187 -6.29 -9.15 5.79
CA LEU A 187 -6.49 -9.71 4.46
C LEU A 187 -5.13 -10.14 3.88
N ILE A 188 -5.04 -11.38 3.43
CA ILE A 188 -3.82 -11.97 2.86
C ILE A 188 -4.00 -12.06 1.35
N PRO A 189 -3.45 -11.10 0.55
CA PRO A 189 -3.77 -11.00 -0.87
C PRO A 189 -3.35 -12.20 -1.71
N TRP A 190 -2.33 -12.93 -1.31
CA TRP A 190 -1.75 -14.06 -2.05
C TRP A 190 -2.32 -15.42 -1.68
N GLU A 191 -3.26 -15.48 -0.73
CA GLU A 191 -3.97 -16.71 -0.36
C GLU A 191 -5.43 -16.63 -0.84
N THR A 192 -5.82 -17.51 -1.76
CA THR A 192 -7.18 -17.63 -2.32
C THR A 192 -7.92 -18.83 -1.71
#